data_3c2d4f45aea682a8bead7c6a50839189
#
_entry.id   3c2d4f45aea682a8bead7c6a50839189
#
_cell.length_a   1.000
_cell.length_b   1.000
_cell.length_c   1.000
_cell.angle_alpha   90.00
_cell.angle_beta   90.00
_cell.angle_gamma   90.00
#
_symmetry.space_group_name_H-M   'P 1'
#
loop_
_entity.id
_entity.type
_entity.pdbx_description
1 polymer ?
#
loop_
_entity_poly.entity_id
_entity_poly.type
_entity_poly.pdbx_seq_one_letter_code
_entity_poly.pdbx_strand_id
1 'polypeptide(L)' 'MCEKCDELDDKIARYKRLAVQITDKLTLDGIDQLIHRLKSEKVDLHGERHQE' A
#
# COMPACT_ATOMS: atom_id res chain seq x y z
N MET A 1 -4.73 -1.65 -18.00
CA MET A 1 -4.72 -1.88 -16.71
C MET A 1 -3.87 -2.99 -16.33
N CYS A 2 -3.35 -3.01 -15.22
CA CYS A 2 -2.38 -3.97 -14.77
C CYS A 2 -3.02 -4.81 -13.68
N GLU A 3 -3.04 -6.09 -13.88
CA GLU A 3 -3.61 -6.98 -12.88
C GLU A 3 -2.86 -6.87 -11.58
N LYS A 4 -1.55 -6.76 -11.68
CA LYS A 4 -0.74 -6.62 -10.47
C LYS A 4 -1.08 -5.34 -9.74
N CYS A 5 -1.32 -4.29 -10.49
CA CYS A 5 -1.70 -3.03 -9.86
C CYS A 5 -3.00 -3.17 -9.11
N ASP A 6 -3.93 -3.90 -9.68
CA ASP A 6 -5.20 -4.12 -9.01
C ASP A 6 -5.00 -4.88 -7.72
N GLU A 7 -4.15 -5.88 -7.76
CA GLU A 7 -3.87 -6.65 -6.55
C GLU A 7 -3.22 -5.80 -5.49
N LEU A 8 -2.26 -4.98 -5.91
CA LEU A 8 -1.59 -4.12 -4.97
C LEU A 8 -2.55 -3.11 -4.36
N ASP A 9 -3.39 -2.54 -5.20
CA ASP A 9 -4.39 -1.59 -4.72
C ASP A 9 -5.31 -2.25 -3.71
N ASP A 10 -5.69 -3.47 -3.99
CA ASP A 10 -6.56 -4.21 -3.10
C ASP A 10 -5.90 -4.38 -1.75
N LYS A 11 -4.64 -4.75 -1.75
CA LYS A 11 -3.92 -4.94 -0.51
C LYS A 11 -3.79 -3.63 0.25
N ILE A 12 -3.50 -2.57 -0.46
CA ILE A 12 -3.37 -1.27 0.18
C ILE A 12 -4.69 -0.89 0.84
N ALA A 13 -5.79 -1.09 0.16
CA ALA A 13 -7.09 -0.76 0.71
C ALA A 13 -7.36 -1.58 1.96
N ARG A 14 -6.99 -2.85 1.93
CA ARG A 14 -7.21 -3.71 3.07
C ARG A 14 -6.41 -3.24 4.27
N TYR A 15 -5.16 -2.93 4.05
CA TYR A 15 -4.31 -2.48 5.14
C TYR A 15 -4.81 -1.16 5.70
N LYS A 16 -5.31 -0.29 4.83
CA LYS A 16 -5.85 0.98 5.30
C LYS A 16 -7.06 0.75 6.19
N ARG A 17 -7.88 -0.21 5.82
CA ARG A 17 -9.03 -0.52 6.62
C ARG A 17 -8.61 -1.06 7.97
N LEU A 18 -7.63 -1.95 7.98
CA LEU A 18 -7.13 -2.49 9.23
C LEU A 18 -6.57 -1.38 10.10
N ALA A 19 -5.88 -0.45 9.49
CA ALA A 19 -5.27 0.62 10.25
C ALA A 19 -6.31 1.45 10.99
N VAL A 20 -7.46 1.61 10.38
CA VAL A 20 -8.52 2.39 11.02
C VAL A 20 -9.01 1.73 12.30
N GLN A 21 -8.97 0.41 12.33
CA GLN A 21 -9.45 -0.32 13.49
C GLN A 21 -8.40 -0.53 14.56
N ILE A 22 -7.14 -0.32 14.21
CA ILE A 22 -6.07 -0.55 15.14
C ILE A 22 -5.72 0.73 15.85
N THR A 23 -5.61 0.67 17.17
CA THR A 23 -5.23 1.84 17.93
C THR A 23 -3.79 1.76 18.39
N ASP A 24 -3.14 0.63 18.18
CA ASP A 24 -1.78 0.44 18.61
C ASP A 24 -0.83 1.15 17.63
N LYS A 25 -0.06 2.05 18.16
CA LYS A 25 0.82 2.85 17.33
C LYS A 25 1.88 2.02 16.62
N LEU A 26 2.45 1.07 17.31
CA LEU A 26 3.49 0.24 16.73
C LEU A 26 2.95 -0.55 15.56
N THR A 27 1.77 -1.08 15.72
CA THR A 27 1.15 -1.84 14.65
C THR A 27 0.79 -0.93 13.48
N LEU A 28 0.32 0.26 13.79
CA LEU A 28 0.01 1.21 12.74
C LEU A 28 1.25 1.57 11.94
N ASP A 29 2.36 1.72 12.63
CA ASP A 29 3.61 2.02 11.96
C ASP A 29 3.97 0.90 11.00
N GLY A 30 3.84 -0.33 11.43
CA GLY A 30 4.14 -1.47 10.59
C GLY A 30 3.27 -1.51 9.36
N ILE A 31 1.98 -1.27 9.56
CA ILE A 31 1.05 -1.27 8.44
C ILE A 31 1.38 -0.14 7.48
N ASP A 32 1.72 1.00 8.01
CA ASP A 32 2.06 2.14 7.18
C ASP A 32 3.26 1.82 6.31
N GLN A 33 4.25 1.16 6.87
CA GLN A 33 5.41 0.77 6.11
C GLN A 33 5.05 -0.21 5.01
N LEU A 34 4.15 -1.13 5.30
CA LEU A 34 3.72 -2.07 4.29
C LEU A 34 3.02 -1.37 3.15
N ILE A 35 2.18 -0.40 3.48
CA ILE A 35 1.48 0.35 2.45
C ILE A 35 2.48 1.09 1.58
N HIS A 36 3.48 1.66 2.20
CA HIS A 36 4.52 2.36 1.46
C HIS A 36 5.22 1.43 0.50
N ARG A 37 5.53 0.23 0.97
CA ARG A 37 6.19 -0.74 0.14
C ARG A 37 5.34 -1.11 -1.06
N LEU A 38 4.07 -1.35 -0.82
CA LEU A 38 3.18 -1.73 -1.89
C LEU A 38 3.07 -0.63 -2.93
N LYS A 39 3.03 0.60 -2.47
CA LYS A 39 2.97 1.73 -3.38
C LYS A 39 4.24 1.82 -4.22
N SER A 40 5.36 1.55 -3.59
CA SER A 40 6.64 1.59 -4.29
C SER A 40 6.68 0.52 -5.37
N GLU A 41 6.19 -0.66 -5.06
CA GLU A 41 6.14 -1.73 -6.02
C GLU A 41 5.25 -1.38 -7.20
N LYS A 42 4.17 -0.68 -6.91
CA LYS A 42 3.28 -0.28 -7.95
C LYS A 42 3.97 0.64 -8.94
N VAL A 43 4.73 1.57 -8.41
CA VAL A 43 5.47 2.50 -9.25
C VAL A 43 6.48 1.74 -10.10
N ASP A 44 7.14 0.77 -9.48
CA ASP A 44 8.12 -0.03 -10.20
C ASP A 44 7.49 -0.77 -11.36
N LEU A 45 6.34 -1.36 -11.12
CA LEU A 45 5.69 -2.14 -12.15
C LEU A 45 5.35 -1.28 -13.35
N HIS A 46 4.95 -0.05 -13.09
CA HIS A 46 4.58 0.84 -14.18
C HIS A 46 5.79 1.46 -14.84
N GLY A 47 6.89 1.48 -14.17
CA GLY A 47 8.05 2.14 -14.73
C GLY A 47 7.94 3.62 -14.73
N GLU A 48 6.96 4.16 -14.01
CA GLU A 48 6.80 5.57 -13.97
C GLU A 48 7.10 6.09 -12.68
N ARG A 49 7.62 7.20 -12.63
CA ARG A 49 7.94 7.64 -11.44
C ARG A 49 7.26 8.78 -11.13
N HIS A 50 6.46 9.22 -11.37
CA HIS A 50 5.98 10.31 -11.03
C HIS A 50 5.01 10.27 -10.14
N GLN A 51 4.70 10.56 -9.63
CA GLN A 51 3.93 10.57 -8.85
C GLN A 51 3.45 11.45 -8.48
N GLU A 52 3.02 11.68 -8.30
CA GLU A 52 2.55 12.41 -7.85
C GLU A 52 2.41 12.89 -7.66
#